data_dafc3ade9a5c414126f833f980f8e72b
#
_entry.id   dafc3ade9a5c414126f833f980f8e72b
#
_cell.length_a   1.000
_cell.length_b   1.000
_cell.length_c   1.000
_cell.angle_alpha   90.00
_cell.angle_beta   90.00
_cell.angle_gamma   90.00
#
_symmetry.space_group_name_H-M   'P 1'
#
loop_
_entity.id
_entity.type
_entity.pdbx_description
1 polymer ?
#
loop_
_entity_poly.entity_id
_entity_poly.type
_entity_poly.pdbx_seq_one_letter_code
_entity_poly.pdbx_strand_id
1 'polypeptide(L)'
;KVAEEVWEPPVEIEDSETVTEEENDTETSIDSAYWFIPQSSDCLISEEEKEQLQNMVLSAAESVKEIYKDVIITDAANYSSGVSEFTSEQRKEVVKQLGKAGLISTEEDTNMQNHEKIETFYADYLNGQDSMVTVFEVHRDGLIGAITFIYRKGELQTYYIGVRWKEGGIPEIQGTSVSNVAEIKLTEKG
;
A
#
# COMPACT_ATOMS: atom_id res chain seq x y z
N LYS A 1 -36.32 -50.82 -13.79
CA LYS A 1 -35.63 -51.38 -12.59
C LYS A 1 -34.55 -50.38 -12.24
N VAL A 2 -34.86 -49.59 -11.24
CA VAL A 2 -33.94 -48.66 -10.62
C VAL A 2 -33.45 -49.36 -9.36
N ALA A 3 -32.14 -49.49 -9.21
CA ALA A 3 -31.53 -50.00 -8.00
C ALA A 3 -31.43 -48.87 -6.96
N GLU A 4 -32.03 -49.10 -5.80
CA GLU A 4 -31.86 -48.26 -4.61
C GLU A 4 -30.49 -48.58 -3.98
N GLU A 5 -29.63 -47.60 -3.91
CA GLU A 5 -28.42 -47.67 -3.09
C GLU A 5 -28.82 -47.36 -1.62
N VAL A 6 -28.64 -48.39 -0.78
CA VAL A 6 -28.82 -48.28 0.67
C VAL A 6 -27.55 -47.68 1.28
N TRP A 7 -27.70 -46.52 1.89
CA TRP A 7 -26.66 -45.88 2.68
C TRP A 7 -26.52 -46.53 4.05
N GLU A 8 -25.36 -47.09 4.35
CA GLU A 8 -25.03 -47.63 5.70
C GLU A 8 -24.14 -46.57 6.42
N PRO A 9 -24.44 -46.24 7.71
CA PRO A 9 -23.62 -45.33 8.51
C PRO A 9 -22.35 -46.03 9.01
N PRO A 10 -21.26 -45.27 9.23
CA PRO A 10 -20.00 -45.83 9.71
C PRO A 10 -20.10 -46.30 11.17
N VAL A 11 -19.48 -47.43 11.42
CA VAL A 11 -19.38 -48.11 12.70
C VAL A 11 -18.52 -47.32 13.66
N GLU A 12 -19.04 -47.00 14.86
CA GLU A 12 -18.28 -46.52 16.01
C GLU A 12 -17.28 -47.59 16.47
N ILE A 13 -16.02 -47.20 16.58
CA ILE A 13 -15.01 -48.02 17.27
C ILE A 13 -14.79 -47.39 18.64
N GLU A 14 -15.29 -48.03 19.66
CA GLU A 14 -14.98 -47.76 21.05
C GLU A 14 -13.62 -48.35 21.47
N ASP A 15 -12.94 -47.54 22.24
CA ASP A 15 -12.12 -47.80 23.43
C ASP A 15 -10.72 -48.41 23.41
N SER A 16 -9.97 -47.53 24.04
CA SER A 16 -9.00 -47.77 25.12
C SER A 16 -7.63 -48.33 24.73
N GLU A 17 -6.66 -47.46 24.90
CA GLU A 17 -5.49 -47.79 25.72
C GLU A 17 -4.78 -46.50 26.17
N THR A 18 -4.78 -46.32 27.47
CA THR A 18 -3.95 -45.38 28.23
C THR A 18 -2.48 -45.67 27.96
N VAL A 19 -1.78 -44.69 27.36
CA VAL A 19 -0.33 -44.68 27.40
C VAL A 19 0.10 -43.38 28.06
N THR A 20 0.83 -43.58 29.13
CA THR A 20 1.48 -42.65 30.01
C THR A 20 2.27 -41.59 29.29
N GLU A 21 2.10 -40.34 29.76
CA GLU A 21 2.90 -39.16 29.48
C GLU A 21 4.39 -39.46 29.70
N GLU A 22 5.17 -39.35 28.66
CA GLU A 22 6.56 -38.87 28.73
C GLU A 22 6.62 -37.55 28.03
N GLU A 23 6.70 -36.51 28.85
CA GLU A 23 7.08 -35.16 28.44
C GLU A 23 8.40 -35.21 27.70
N ASN A 24 8.35 -34.96 26.41
CA ASN A 24 9.52 -34.59 25.64
C ASN A 24 9.27 -33.17 25.11
N ASP A 25 9.46 -32.22 26.00
CA ASP A 25 9.63 -30.81 25.68
C ASP A 25 10.81 -30.63 24.73
N THR A 26 10.58 -30.85 23.47
CA THR A 26 11.37 -30.21 22.42
C THR A 26 10.56 -28.97 21.97
N GLU A 27 10.64 -27.93 22.80
CA GLU A 27 10.42 -26.57 22.32
C GLU A 27 11.34 -26.38 21.12
N THR A 28 10.80 -26.57 19.93
CA THR A 28 11.34 -25.96 18.73
C THR A 28 11.11 -24.46 18.93
N SER A 29 12.08 -23.82 19.58
CA SER A 29 12.19 -22.38 19.57
C SER A 29 12.29 -21.98 18.10
N ILE A 30 11.17 -21.61 17.52
CA ILE A 30 11.15 -20.83 16.29
C ILE A 30 11.93 -19.60 16.65
N ASP A 31 13.14 -19.56 16.15
CA ASP A 31 14.09 -18.49 16.33
C ASP A 31 13.38 -17.17 15.95
N SER A 32 12.92 -16.44 16.96
CA SER A 32 12.25 -15.15 16.81
C SER A 32 13.23 -14.05 16.40
N ALA A 33 14.43 -14.44 15.95
CA ALA A 33 15.47 -13.55 15.46
C ALA A 33 15.17 -12.92 14.09
N TYR A 34 14.07 -13.30 13.45
CA TYR A 34 13.79 -12.86 12.08
C TYR A 34 13.19 -11.48 11.93
N TRP A 35 12.83 -10.76 13.00
CA TRP A 35 12.06 -9.51 12.86
C TRP A 35 12.57 -8.33 13.67
N PHE A 36 13.79 -8.38 14.15
CA PHE A 36 14.41 -7.18 14.67
C PHE A 36 15.14 -6.45 13.55
N ILE A 37 14.40 -5.82 12.63
CA ILE A 37 14.93 -4.68 11.90
C ILE A 37 15.10 -3.62 12.97
N PRO A 38 16.34 -3.13 13.25
CA PRO A 38 16.53 -2.02 14.16
C PRO A 38 15.63 -0.90 13.65
N GLN A 39 14.57 -0.59 14.38
CA GLN A 39 13.79 0.59 14.06
C GLN A 39 14.73 1.76 14.35
N SER A 40 15.22 2.41 13.31
CA SER A 40 15.78 3.72 13.45
C SER A 40 14.75 4.53 14.23
N SER A 41 15.12 5.01 15.41
CA SER A 41 14.23 5.83 16.23
C SER A 41 13.99 7.19 15.57
N ASP A 42 14.79 7.54 14.57
CA ASP A 42 14.79 8.84 13.94
C ASP A 42 14.03 8.79 12.60
N CYS A 43 13.04 9.64 12.48
CA CYS A 43 12.38 9.88 11.21
C CYS A 43 13.34 10.61 10.26
N LEU A 44 13.56 10.06 9.06
CA LEU A 44 14.45 10.66 8.05
C LEU A 44 13.89 11.96 7.44
N ILE A 45 12.61 12.22 7.67
CA ILE A 45 11.89 13.38 7.16
C ILE A 45 11.47 14.29 8.33
N SER A 46 11.75 15.58 8.23
CA SER A 46 11.37 16.58 9.21
C SER A 46 9.87 16.92 9.16
N GLU A 47 9.33 17.52 10.20
CA GLU A 47 7.92 17.95 10.22
C GLU A 47 7.63 19.00 9.13
N GLU A 48 8.58 19.89 8.84
CA GLU A 48 8.46 20.86 7.75
C GLU A 48 8.38 20.17 6.38
N GLU A 49 9.19 19.16 6.14
CA GLU A 49 9.14 18.39 4.89
C GLU A 49 7.84 17.58 4.78
N LYS A 50 7.34 17.03 5.90
CA LYS A 50 6.02 16.36 5.92
C LYS A 50 4.90 17.33 5.52
N GLU A 51 4.91 18.55 6.07
CA GLU A 51 3.94 19.58 5.72
C GLU A 51 4.03 19.98 4.23
N GLN A 52 5.25 20.15 3.71
CA GLN A 52 5.47 20.44 2.30
C GLN A 52 4.94 19.31 1.40
N LEU A 53 5.19 18.06 1.74
CA LEU A 53 4.66 16.90 1.00
C LEU A 53 3.13 16.82 1.08
N GLN A 54 2.53 17.05 2.24
CA GLN A 54 1.08 17.07 2.40
C GLN A 54 0.44 18.17 1.53
N ASN A 55 1.03 19.36 1.51
CA ASN A 55 0.56 20.48 0.67
C ASN A 55 0.71 20.16 -0.83
N MET A 56 1.81 19.54 -1.23
CA MET A 56 2.02 19.08 -2.61
C MET A 56 0.97 18.06 -3.01
N VAL A 57 0.69 17.07 -2.15
CA VAL A 57 -0.29 16.00 -2.40
C VAL A 57 -1.70 16.55 -2.49
N LEU A 58 -2.09 17.47 -1.59
CA LEU A 58 -3.40 18.15 -1.67
C LEU A 58 -3.53 18.99 -2.95
N SER A 59 -2.47 19.71 -3.34
CA SER A 59 -2.46 20.49 -4.58
C SER A 59 -2.59 19.58 -5.82
N ALA A 60 -1.93 18.42 -5.82
CA ALA A 60 -2.04 17.43 -6.88
C ALA A 60 -3.48 16.88 -6.95
N ALA A 61 -4.08 16.51 -5.83
CA ALA A 61 -5.46 16.04 -5.77
C ALA A 61 -6.45 17.14 -6.23
N GLU A 62 -6.27 18.38 -5.79
CA GLU A 62 -7.08 19.53 -6.22
C GLU A 62 -7.03 19.72 -7.75
N SER A 63 -5.90 19.44 -8.40
CA SER A 63 -5.75 19.57 -9.85
C SER A 63 -6.61 18.59 -10.66
N VAL A 64 -7.05 17.50 -10.06
CA VAL A 64 -7.88 16.44 -10.70
C VAL A 64 -9.31 16.40 -10.16
N LYS A 65 -9.69 17.32 -9.28
CA LYS A 65 -10.97 17.33 -8.58
C LYS A 65 -12.21 17.29 -9.48
N GLU A 66 -12.13 17.85 -10.68
CA GLU A 66 -13.27 17.88 -11.61
C GLU A 66 -13.68 16.46 -12.06
N ILE A 67 -12.73 15.48 -12.03
CA ILE A 67 -13.04 14.08 -12.32
C ILE A 67 -13.88 13.46 -11.19
N TYR A 68 -13.74 13.99 -9.98
CA TYR A 68 -14.41 13.50 -8.76
C TYR A 68 -15.69 14.27 -8.40
N LYS A 69 -16.04 15.31 -9.12
CA LYS A 69 -17.13 16.23 -8.77
C LYS A 69 -18.50 15.57 -8.71
N ASP A 70 -18.77 14.67 -9.64
CA ASP A 70 -20.07 14.01 -9.80
C ASP A 70 -20.06 12.56 -9.29
N VAL A 71 -19.00 12.13 -8.61
CA VAL A 71 -18.90 10.78 -8.07
C VAL A 71 -19.60 10.70 -6.71
N ILE A 72 -20.26 9.58 -6.48
CA ILE A 72 -20.91 9.30 -5.21
C ILE A 72 -19.87 8.84 -4.21
N ILE A 73 -19.71 9.58 -3.14
CA ILE A 73 -18.83 9.19 -2.03
C ILE A 73 -19.63 8.29 -1.10
N THR A 74 -19.18 7.07 -0.95
CA THR A 74 -19.72 6.14 0.03
C THR A 74 -19.03 6.38 1.36
N ASP A 75 -19.73 7.02 2.29
CA ASP A 75 -19.36 7.01 3.70
C ASP A 75 -19.56 5.58 4.23
N ALA A 76 -18.59 4.71 3.98
CA ALA A 76 -18.54 3.44 4.67
C ALA A 76 -18.16 3.74 6.13
N ALA A 77 -19.08 3.49 7.05
CA ALA A 77 -18.91 3.66 8.49
C ALA A 77 -17.71 2.85 9.07
N ASN A 78 -16.95 2.18 8.24
CA ASN A 78 -15.81 1.36 8.55
C ASN A 78 -14.65 1.65 7.58
N TYR A 79 -13.89 2.71 7.82
CA TYR A 79 -12.51 2.93 7.39
C TYR A 79 -12.16 3.05 5.89
N SER A 80 -13.07 2.94 4.97
CA SER A 80 -12.80 3.19 3.55
C SER A 80 -13.90 4.07 2.94
N SER A 81 -13.68 5.37 2.95
CA SER A 81 -14.45 6.28 2.10
C SER A 81 -13.98 6.11 0.66
N GLY A 82 -14.49 5.09 0.00
CA GLY A 82 -14.26 4.87 -1.42
C GLY A 82 -15.22 5.70 -2.27
N VAL A 83 -14.85 5.95 -3.51
CA VAL A 83 -15.71 6.53 -4.50
C VAL A 83 -16.52 5.40 -5.15
N SER A 84 -17.85 5.44 -5.03
CA SER A 84 -18.70 4.46 -5.69
C SER A 84 -18.59 4.61 -7.21
N GLU A 85 -18.39 3.47 -7.90
CA GLU A 85 -18.40 3.40 -9.36
C GLU A 85 -17.30 4.21 -10.06
N PHE A 86 -16.15 4.42 -9.41
CA PHE A 86 -15.02 5.07 -10.07
C PHE A 86 -14.46 4.17 -11.17
N THR A 87 -14.65 4.59 -12.42
CA THR A 87 -14.36 3.76 -13.59
C THR A 87 -12.86 3.69 -13.90
N SER A 88 -12.44 2.66 -14.64
CA SER A 88 -11.06 2.54 -15.12
C SER A 88 -10.65 3.74 -15.99
N GLU A 89 -11.59 4.27 -16.80
CA GLU A 89 -11.35 5.45 -17.64
C GLU A 89 -11.08 6.69 -16.80
N GLN A 90 -11.82 6.89 -15.71
CA GLN A 90 -11.60 7.99 -14.77
C GLN A 90 -10.23 7.86 -14.10
N ARG A 91 -9.87 6.66 -13.63
CA ARG A 91 -8.53 6.42 -13.03
C ARG A 91 -7.40 6.74 -14.01
N LYS A 92 -7.49 6.24 -15.25
CA LYS A 92 -6.51 6.54 -16.30
C LYS A 92 -6.39 8.02 -16.60
N GLU A 93 -7.52 8.75 -16.59
CA GLU A 93 -7.48 10.21 -16.80
C GLU A 93 -6.83 10.93 -15.62
N VAL A 94 -7.07 10.50 -14.36
CA VAL A 94 -6.37 11.02 -13.18
C VAL A 94 -4.86 10.80 -13.33
N VAL A 95 -4.42 9.56 -13.59
CA VAL A 95 -2.99 9.24 -13.81
C VAL A 95 -2.39 10.12 -14.89
N LYS A 96 -3.07 10.28 -16.02
CA LYS A 96 -2.59 11.10 -17.12
C LYS A 96 -2.50 12.60 -16.76
N GLN A 97 -3.46 13.14 -16.00
CA GLN A 97 -3.42 14.55 -15.59
C GLN A 97 -2.31 14.81 -14.59
N LEU A 98 -2.13 13.94 -13.59
CA LEU A 98 -1.00 14.00 -12.66
C LEU A 98 0.34 13.88 -13.41
N GLY A 99 0.43 12.95 -14.37
CA GLY A 99 1.61 12.79 -15.22
C GLY A 99 1.95 14.04 -16.03
N LYS A 100 0.95 14.70 -16.64
CA LYS A 100 1.13 15.98 -17.35
C LYS A 100 1.61 17.12 -16.45
N ALA A 101 1.24 17.09 -15.18
CA ALA A 101 1.75 18.01 -14.17
C ALA A 101 3.19 17.67 -13.75
N GLY A 102 3.82 16.66 -14.35
CA GLY A 102 5.19 16.25 -14.06
C GLY A 102 5.32 15.34 -12.83
N LEU A 103 4.22 14.84 -12.27
CA LEU A 103 4.23 13.92 -11.15
C LEU A 103 4.38 12.47 -11.65
N ILE A 104 5.00 11.63 -10.83
CA ILE A 104 5.00 10.20 -11.07
C ILE A 104 3.63 9.68 -10.64
N SER A 105 2.91 9.05 -11.53
CA SER A 105 1.57 8.56 -11.25
C SER A 105 1.30 7.23 -11.93
N THR A 106 0.56 6.36 -11.27
CA THR A 106 0.24 5.01 -11.76
C THR A 106 -1.13 4.55 -11.32
N GLU A 107 -1.69 3.60 -12.04
CA GLU A 107 -2.83 2.78 -11.65
C GLU A 107 -2.34 1.34 -11.56
N GLU A 108 -2.25 0.79 -10.34
CA GLU A 108 -1.94 -0.63 -10.11
C GLU A 108 -0.72 -1.14 -10.92
N ASP A 109 0.38 -0.42 -10.88
CA ASP A 109 1.67 -0.78 -11.52
C ASP A 109 1.64 -0.91 -13.06
N THR A 110 0.60 -0.45 -13.75
CA THR A 110 0.42 -0.78 -15.16
C THR A 110 0.62 0.37 -16.14
N ASN A 111 0.52 1.62 -15.74
CA ASN A 111 0.54 2.76 -16.66
C ASN A 111 1.31 3.96 -16.11
N MET A 112 2.41 3.68 -15.46
CA MET A 112 3.23 4.68 -14.78
C MET A 112 3.67 5.81 -15.72
N GLN A 113 3.43 7.04 -15.30
CA GLN A 113 3.89 8.26 -15.94
C GLN A 113 5.17 8.76 -15.26
N ASN A 114 6.11 9.30 -16.04
CA ASN A 114 7.37 9.89 -15.57
C ASN A 114 8.24 8.90 -14.73
N HIS A 115 8.24 7.62 -15.11
CA HIS A 115 8.96 6.54 -14.42
C HIS A 115 10.48 6.78 -14.33
N GLU A 116 11.05 7.55 -15.27
CA GLU A 116 12.48 7.89 -15.29
C GLU A 116 12.96 8.58 -14.01
N LYS A 117 12.05 9.20 -13.25
CA LYS A 117 12.39 9.80 -11.95
C LYS A 117 12.61 8.73 -10.86
N ILE A 118 11.92 7.59 -10.95
CA ILE A 118 12.16 6.45 -10.05
C ILE A 118 13.50 5.81 -10.37
N GLU A 119 13.82 5.68 -11.65
CA GLU A 119 15.12 5.15 -12.09
C GLU A 119 16.27 6.03 -11.57
N THR A 120 16.09 7.35 -11.60
CA THR A 120 17.05 8.31 -11.03
C THR A 120 17.20 8.12 -9.52
N PHE A 121 16.09 8.05 -8.79
CA PHE A 121 16.11 7.78 -7.34
C PHE A 121 16.80 6.44 -7.02
N TYR A 122 16.50 5.40 -7.79
CA TYR A 122 17.11 4.09 -7.60
C TYR A 122 18.63 4.10 -7.87
N ALA A 123 19.07 4.84 -8.88
CA ALA A 123 20.50 5.02 -9.14
C ALA A 123 21.19 5.76 -7.99
N ASP A 124 20.58 6.81 -7.43
CA ASP A 124 21.09 7.52 -6.26
C ASP A 124 21.17 6.59 -5.04
N TYR A 125 20.12 5.81 -4.78
CA TYR A 125 20.07 4.81 -3.72
C TYR A 125 21.23 3.80 -3.83
N LEU A 126 21.46 3.23 -5.01
CA LEU A 126 22.57 2.28 -5.24
C LEU A 126 23.96 2.92 -5.06
N ASN A 127 24.07 4.22 -5.32
CA ASN A 127 25.30 4.99 -5.14
C ASN A 127 25.48 5.55 -3.72
N GLY A 128 24.54 5.28 -2.81
CA GLY A 128 24.56 5.79 -1.44
C GLY A 128 24.36 7.29 -1.34
N GLN A 129 23.70 7.91 -2.34
CA GLN A 129 23.43 9.35 -2.38
C GLN A 129 22.05 9.63 -1.79
N ASP A 130 21.98 10.64 -0.91
CA ASP A 130 20.71 11.09 -0.35
C ASP A 130 19.76 11.52 -1.48
N SER A 131 18.56 10.94 -1.49
CA SER A 131 17.57 11.18 -2.55
C SER A 131 16.15 10.96 -2.03
N MET A 132 15.16 11.56 -2.72
CA MET A 132 13.76 11.43 -2.39
C MET A 132 12.90 11.47 -3.65
N VAL A 133 11.88 10.63 -3.73
CA VAL A 133 10.93 10.57 -4.85
C VAL A 133 9.52 10.25 -4.35
N THR A 134 8.50 10.89 -4.93
CA THR A 134 7.09 10.63 -4.60
C THR A 134 6.37 10.03 -5.79
N VAL A 135 5.64 8.94 -5.54
CA VAL A 135 4.78 8.23 -6.49
C VAL A 135 3.33 8.37 -6.06
N PHE A 136 2.48 8.75 -6.98
CA PHE A 136 1.02 8.81 -6.80
C PHE A 136 0.38 7.55 -7.37
N GLU A 137 -0.36 6.85 -6.54
CA GLU A 137 -1.11 5.66 -6.92
C GLU A 137 -2.62 5.95 -6.87
N VAL A 138 -3.31 5.67 -7.97
CA VAL A 138 -4.76 5.83 -8.07
C VAL A 138 -5.42 4.48 -7.88
N HIS A 139 -6.05 4.29 -6.72
CA HIS A 139 -6.68 3.03 -6.34
C HIS A 139 -8.01 2.78 -7.06
N ARG A 140 -8.48 1.54 -7.05
CA ARG A 140 -9.76 1.13 -7.69
C ARG A 140 -10.97 1.86 -7.14
N ASP A 141 -10.95 2.16 -5.84
CA ASP A 141 -11.98 2.90 -5.14
C ASP A 141 -11.87 4.42 -5.31
N GLY A 142 -10.98 4.89 -6.18
CA GLY A 142 -10.77 6.30 -6.46
C GLY A 142 -9.94 7.06 -5.44
N LEU A 143 -9.45 6.40 -4.39
CA LEU A 143 -8.50 7.03 -3.46
C LEU A 143 -7.17 7.32 -4.17
N ILE A 144 -6.48 8.32 -3.70
CA ILE A 144 -5.11 8.60 -4.14
C ILE A 144 -4.17 8.35 -2.97
N GLY A 145 -3.22 7.42 -3.15
CA GLY A 145 -2.09 7.23 -2.27
C GLY A 145 -0.88 7.99 -2.82
N ALA A 146 -0.14 8.69 -1.98
CA ALA A 146 1.17 9.23 -2.33
C ALA A 146 2.23 8.59 -1.45
N ILE A 147 3.14 7.85 -2.06
CA ILE A 147 4.25 7.19 -1.39
C ILE A 147 5.52 7.95 -1.71
N THR A 148 6.15 8.53 -0.69
CA THR A 148 7.46 9.17 -0.83
C THR A 148 8.53 8.21 -0.31
N PHE A 149 9.43 7.78 -1.19
CA PHE A 149 10.63 7.05 -0.82
C PHE A 149 11.72 8.05 -0.44
N ILE A 150 12.37 7.80 0.68
CA ILE A 150 13.38 8.70 1.26
C ILE A 150 14.60 7.84 1.58
N TYR A 151 15.71 8.11 0.90
CA TYR A 151 17.00 7.52 1.22
C TYR A 151 17.93 8.60 1.75
N ARG A 152 18.36 8.45 2.99
CA ARG A 152 19.27 9.38 3.67
C ARG A 152 20.15 8.66 4.68
N LYS A 153 21.42 9.05 4.73
CA LYS A 153 22.40 8.51 5.71
C LYS A 153 22.52 6.98 5.70
N GLY A 154 22.29 6.35 4.55
CA GLY A 154 22.32 4.90 4.40
C GLY A 154 21.04 4.18 4.86
N GLU A 155 20.00 4.90 5.23
CA GLU A 155 18.70 4.37 5.64
C GLU A 155 17.62 4.68 4.62
N LEU A 156 16.65 3.78 4.50
CA LEU A 156 15.53 3.90 3.58
C LEU A 156 14.21 3.89 4.35
N GLN A 157 13.40 4.90 4.14
CA GLN A 157 12.05 5.02 4.69
C GLN A 157 11.05 5.35 3.60
N THR A 158 9.77 5.07 3.86
CA THR A 158 8.65 5.61 3.10
C THR A 158 7.79 6.49 3.97
N TYR A 159 7.27 7.57 3.38
CA TYR A 159 6.22 8.38 3.96
C TYR A 159 4.99 8.29 3.06
N TYR A 160 3.93 7.71 3.59
CA TYR A 160 2.64 7.55 2.91
C TYR A 160 1.68 8.66 3.30
N ILE A 161 0.96 9.18 2.32
CA ILE A 161 -0.14 10.14 2.48
C ILE A 161 -1.33 9.60 1.69
N GLY A 162 -2.43 9.28 2.39
CA GLY A 162 -3.68 8.90 1.77
C GLY A 162 -4.61 10.11 1.58
N VAL A 163 -5.18 10.26 0.40
CA VAL A 163 -6.18 11.28 0.08
C VAL A 163 -7.52 10.61 -0.18
N ARG A 164 -8.54 11.06 0.54
CA ARG A 164 -9.94 10.74 0.30
C ARG A 164 -10.69 11.95 -0.26
N TRP A 165 -11.89 11.70 -0.72
CA TRP A 165 -12.75 12.72 -1.29
C TRP A 165 -13.96 12.97 -0.41
N LYS A 166 -14.38 14.23 -0.31
CA LYS A 166 -15.66 14.65 0.25
C LYS A 166 -16.63 14.95 -0.87
N GLU A 167 -17.91 15.04 -0.52
CA GLU A 167 -18.97 15.47 -1.45
C GLU A 167 -18.56 16.72 -2.22
N GLY A 168 -18.81 16.72 -3.54
CA GLY A 168 -18.40 17.79 -4.44
C GLY A 168 -16.94 17.72 -4.90
N GLY A 169 -16.25 16.60 -4.72
CA GLY A 169 -14.87 16.40 -5.19
C GLY A 169 -13.82 17.18 -4.39
N ILE A 170 -14.07 17.41 -3.10
CA ILE A 170 -13.12 18.11 -2.23
C ILE A 170 -12.11 17.11 -1.66
N PRO A 171 -10.79 17.23 -1.97
CA PRO A 171 -9.79 16.32 -1.43
C PRO A 171 -9.46 16.63 0.03
N GLU A 172 -9.21 15.59 0.81
CA GLU A 172 -8.80 15.67 2.20
C GLU A 172 -7.76 14.60 2.52
N ILE A 173 -6.75 14.92 3.33
CA ILE A 173 -5.83 13.91 3.83
C ILE A 173 -6.58 13.00 4.81
N GLN A 174 -6.63 11.71 4.48
CA GLN A 174 -7.23 10.69 5.32
C GLN A 174 -6.28 10.25 6.44
N GLY A 175 -5.00 10.15 6.14
CA GLY A 175 -3.99 9.73 7.10
C GLY A 175 -2.60 9.71 6.49
N THR A 176 -1.62 9.59 7.37
CA THR A 176 -0.21 9.51 7.01
C THR A 176 0.48 8.42 7.82
N SER A 177 1.54 7.82 7.28
CA SER A 177 2.38 6.88 8.02
C SER A 177 3.82 6.93 7.52
N VAL A 178 4.75 6.62 8.43
CA VAL A 178 6.17 6.42 8.11
C VAL A 178 6.50 4.95 8.32
N SER A 179 7.25 4.36 7.41
CA SER A 179 7.68 2.97 7.52
C SER A 179 9.15 2.83 7.12
N ASN A 180 9.89 2.01 7.87
CA ASN A 180 11.24 1.62 7.47
C ASN A 180 11.16 0.58 6.34
N VAL A 181 12.06 0.70 5.38
CA VAL A 181 12.19 -0.21 4.24
C VAL A 181 13.57 -0.83 4.27
N ALA A 182 13.64 -2.16 4.23
CA ALA A 182 14.91 -2.86 4.28
C ALA A 182 15.68 -2.76 2.95
N GLU A 183 14.98 -2.85 1.84
CA GLU A 183 15.56 -2.87 0.50
C GLU A 183 14.50 -2.52 -0.54
N ILE A 184 14.92 -1.91 -1.65
CA ILE A 184 14.11 -1.77 -2.86
C ILE A 184 14.84 -2.42 -4.04
N LYS A 185 14.07 -2.96 -4.97
CA LYS A 185 14.57 -3.56 -6.21
C LYS A 185 13.72 -3.09 -7.37
N LEU A 186 14.37 -2.64 -8.44
CA LEU A 186 13.68 -2.48 -9.71
C LEU A 186 13.40 -3.86 -10.31
N THR A 187 12.18 -4.04 -10.76
CA THR A 187 11.78 -5.23 -11.52
C THR A 187 11.67 -4.88 -13.01
N GLU A 188 11.45 -5.88 -13.88
CA GLU A 188 11.22 -5.65 -15.31
C GLU A 188 9.98 -4.78 -15.61
N LYS A 189 9.15 -4.55 -14.60
CA LYS A 189 7.95 -3.69 -14.71
C LYS A 189 8.13 -2.29 -14.13
N GLY A 190 9.29 -1.99 -13.57
CA GLY A 190 9.64 -0.74 -12.88
C GLY A 190 9.83 -0.91 -11.39
#